data_2b9539f171b418cc9e571aabb0cd794e
#
_entry.id   2b9539f171b418cc9e571aabb0cd794e
#
_cell.length_a   1.000
_cell.length_b   1.000
_cell.length_c   1.000
_cell.angle_alpha   90.00
_cell.angle_beta   90.00
_cell.angle_gamma   90.00
#
_symmetry.space_group_name_H-M   'P 1'
#
loop_
_entity.id
_entity.type
_entity.pdbx_description
1 polymer ?
#
loop_
_entity_poly.entity_id
_entity_poly.type
_entity_poly.pdbx_seq_one_letter_code
_entity_poly.pdbx_strand_id
1 'polypeptide(L)'
;MTKLNKSLEKELDGVFHAYLLFSNSSRELIKQAKKFAGLIAFNDESIDAHPDIKIVESDNLRTLGVEDIRTVITQDNLSPIEGRYKVVIFPPLKSLTEEASNALLKTIEEPSKTSVFLILSTGNFWSHSRDDSNNMILSTIKSRCRTIFVDTDKDIKFNYSDEDFIDFLDFEIVDGKQSFKKILDILTIQKKELSNLIHSFALVNECKKVIDDLDDNVSLTLSSLIVSCLEYLTNSIIIQQNISREMYEFAVKVEIAMADISSGMRPQVVLSNLSLEVS
;
A
#
# COMPACT_ATOMS: atom_id res chain seq x y z
N MET A 1 -12.93 -10.20 -14.79
CA MET A 1 -11.60 -10.69 -14.29
C MET A 1 -10.55 -9.71 -14.77
N THR A 2 -9.78 -9.12 -13.86
CA THR A 2 -8.69 -8.19 -14.23
C THR A 2 -7.58 -9.00 -14.90
N LYS A 3 -7.13 -8.59 -16.08
CA LYS A 3 -6.04 -9.27 -16.80
C LYS A 3 -4.70 -9.07 -16.07
N LEU A 4 -3.75 -10.01 -16.22
CA LEU A 4 -2.39 -9.78 -15.70
C LEU A 4 -1.77 -8.55 -16.38
N ASN A 5 -1.02 -7.77 -15.61
CA ASN A 5 -0.34 -6.59 -16.14
C ASN A 5 0.70 -6.99 -17.19
N LYS A 6 0.74 -6.25 -18.30
CA LYS A 6 1.65 -6.54 -19.44
C LYS A 6 3.14 -6.59 -19.05
N SER A 7 3.53 -5.83 -18.02
CA SER A 7 4.91 -5.85 -17.55
C SER A 7 5.24 -7.16 -16.83
N LEU A 8 4.27 -7.74 -16.11
CA LEU A 8 4.40 -9.05 -15.46
C LEU A 8 4.26 -10.20 -16.47
N GLU A 9 3.43 -10.06 -17.50
CA GLU A 9 3.31 -11.06 -18.56
C GLU A 9 4.68 -11.38 -19.22
N LYS A 10 5.52 -10.37 -19.42
CA LYS A 10 6.87 -10.54 -20.01
C LYS A 10 7.83 -11.36 -19.14
N GLU A 11 7.59 -11.39 -17.84
CA GLU A 11 8.42 -12.13 -16.89
C GLU A 11 8.09 -13.63 -16.83
N LEU A 12 6.97 -14.05 -17.41
CA LEU A 12 6.57 -15.47 -17.43
C LEU A 12 7.53 -16.34 -18.24
N ASP A 13 8.20 -15.79 -19.26
CA ASP A 13 9.16 -16.52 -20.10
C ASP A 13 10.52 -16.77 -19.42
N GLY A 14 10.82 -15.98 -18.36
CA GLY A 14 12.10 -16.07 -17.65
C GLY A 14 11.99 -15.56 -16.23
N VAL A 15 11.46 -16.39 -15.34
CA VAL A 15 11.20 -16.02 -13.94
C VAL A 15 12.51 -15.72 -13.21
N PHE A 16 12.57 -14.53 -12.59
CA PHE A 16 13.67 -14.11 -11.74
C PHE A 16 13.38 -14.45 -10.28
N HIS A 17 14.39 -14.59 -9.45
CA HIS A 17 14.21 -15.02 -8.07
C HIS A 17 13.66 -13.94 -7.12
N ALA A 18 13.78 -12.67 -7.46
CA ALA A 18 13.30 -11.58 -6.61
C ALA A 18 12.78 -10.39 -7.43
N TYR A 19 11.56 -9.99 -7.14
CA TYR A 19 10.90 -8.85 -7.77
C TYR A 19 10.54 -7.79 -6.73
N LEU A 20 10.73 -6.54 -7.10
CA LEU A 20 10.20 -5.40 -6.38
C LEU A 20 9.11 -4.79 -7.25
N LEU A 21 7.86 -5.00 -6.85
CA LEU A 21 6.69 -4.57 -7.60
C LEU A 21 6.14 -3.28 -6.99
N PHE A 22 5.98 -2.26 -7.82
CA PHE A 22 5.43 -0.97 -7.43
C PHE A 22 4.10 -0.68 -8.11
N SER A 23 3.16 -0.11 -7.36
CA SER A 23 1.91 0.41 -7.89
C SER A 23 1.37 1.54 -7.02
N ASN A 24 0.47 2.32 -7.58
CA ASN A 24 -0.26 3.35 -6.82
C ASN A 24 -1.46 2.77 -6.04
N SER A 25 -1.76 1.48 -6.21
CA SER A 25 -2.85 0.79 -5.52
C SER A 25 -2.35 -0.50 -4.86
N SER A 26 -2.40 -0.56 -3.52
CA SER A 26 -2.04 -1.75 -2.75
C SER A 26 -2.89 -2.96 -3.14
N ARG A 27 -4.19 -2.77 -3.23
CA ARG A 27 -5.15 -3.84 -3.54
C ARG A 27 -4.90 -4.45 -4.89
N GLU A 28 -4.75 -3.61 -5.92
CA GLU A 28 -4.49 -4.11 -7.27
C GLU A 28 -3.10 -4.74 -7.34
N LEU A 29 -2.12 -4.18 -6.64
CA LEU A 29 -0.77 -4.74 -6.57
C LEU A 29 -0.78 -6.15 -5.95
N ILE A 30 -1.51 -6.36 -4.85
CA ILE A 30 -1.66 -7.67 -4.22
C ILE A 30 -2.37 -8.64 -5.18
N LYS A 31 -3.45 -8.22 -5.85
CA LYS A 31 -4.15 -9.05 -6.83
C LYS A 31 -3.25 -9.46 -7.99
N GLN A 32 -2.48 -8.51 -8.54
CA GLN A 32 -1.55 -8.79 -9.63
C GLN A 32 -0.40 -9.71 -9.17
N ALA A 33 0.11 -9.51 -7.96
CA ALA A 33 1.13 -10.37 -7.37
C ALA A 33 0.63 -11.80 -7.16
N LYS A 34 -0.60 -11.98 -6.63
CA LYS A 34 -1.23 -13.31 -6.49
C LYS A 34 -1.40 -14.01 -7.84
N LYS A 35 -1.93 -13.32 -8.84
CA LYS A 35 -2.07 -13.85 -10.19
C LYS A 35 -0.74 -14.24 -10.80
N PHE A 36 0.25 -13.37 -10.69
CA PHE A 36 1.59 -13.67 -11.17
C PHE A 36 2.18 -14.89 -10.46
N ALA A 37 2.01 -14.98 -9.12
CA ALA A 37 2.42 -16.14 -8.34
C ALA A 37 1.76 -17.44 -8.81
N GLY A 38 0.45 -17.43 -9.03
CA GLY A 38 -0.30 -18.58 -9.55
C GLY A 38 0.21 -19.02 -10.93
N LEU A 39 0.45 -18.06 -11.83
CA LEU A 39 0.95 -18.37 -13.17
C LEU A 39 2.37 -18.94 -13.16
N ILE A 40 3.30 -18.36 -12.39
CA ILE A 40 4.67 -18.89 -12.35
C ILE A 40 4.77 -20.23 -11.63
N ALA A 41 3.98 -20.46 -10.58
CA ALA A 41 4.02 -21.69 -9.81
C ALA A 41 3.24 -22.82 -10.49
N PHE A 42 2.06 -22.54 -11.04
CA PHE A 42 1.11 -23.58 -11.51
C PHE A 42 0.63 -23.39 -12.94
N ASN A 43 1.00 -22.31 -13.60
CA ASN A 43 0.45 -21.89 -14.90
C ASN A 43 -1.08 -21.65 -14.84
N ASP A 44 -1.57 -21.22 -13.67
CA ASP A 44 -2.99 -20.95 -13.40
C ASP A 44 -3.15 -19.66 -12.60
N GLU A 45 -3.87 -18.68 -13.16
CA GLU A 45 -4.11 -17.39 -12.52
C GLU A 45 -5.23 -17.40 -11.46
N SER A 46 -5.97 -18.50 -11.36
CA SER A 46 -7.11 -18.65 -10.45
C SER A 46 -6.72 -19.11 -9.04
N ILE A 47 -5.46 -19.48 -8.82
CA ILE A 47 -4.99 -19.97 -7.53
C ILE A 47 -4.71 -18.81 -6.59
N ASP A 48 -5.63 -18.59 -5.65
CA ASP A 48 -5.53 -17.51 -4.65
C ASP A 48 -4.82 -17.95 -3.36
N ALA A 49 -4.91 -19.22 -2.99
CA ALA A 49 -4.32 -19.77 -1.77
C ALA A 49 -3.76 -21.17 -2.02
N HIS A 50 -2.46 -21.33 -1.82
CA HIS A 50 -1.78 -22.60 -1.91
C HIS A 50 -0.56 -22.63 -0.97
N PRO A 51 -0.16 -23.76 -0.38
CA PRO A 51 1.04 -23.84 0.47
C PRO A 51 2.33 -23.37 -0.19
N ASP A 52 2.42 -23.43 -1.53
CA ASP A 52 3.55 -22.92 -2.31
C ASP A 52 3.44 -21.42 -2.64
N ILE A 53 2.31 -20.76 -2.31
CA ILE A 53 2.14 -19.31 -2.46
C ILE A 53 1.80 -18.74 -1.09
N LYS A 54 2.76 -18.07 -0.47
CA LYS A 54 2.61 -17.54 0.88
C LYS A 54 2.66 -16.02 0.89
N ILE A 55 1.67 -15.40 1.53
CA ILE A 55 1.74 -13.99 1.92
C ILE A 55 2.33 -13.93 3.32
N VAL A 56 3.32 -13.07 3.53
CA VAL A 56 3.96 -12.92 4.83
C VAL A 56 3.02 -12.17 5.76
N GLU A 57 2.61 -12.84 6.81
CA GLU A 57 1.81 -12.28 7.90
C GLU A 57 2.71 -11.89 9.06
N SER A 58 2.31 -10.92 9.85
CA SER A 58 2.97 -10.52 11.09
C SER A 58 1.92 -10.02 12.06
N ASP A 59 2.12 -10.32 13.33
CA ASP A 59 1.30 -9.79 14.43
C ASP A 59 1.45 -8.27 14.57
N ASN A 60 2.55 -7.71 14.06
CA ASN A 60 2.75 -6.27 13.97
C ASN A 60 2.05 -5.68 12.75
N LEU A 61 1.15 -4.73 12.98
CA LEU A 61 0.33 -4.10 11.93
C LEU A 61 1.16 -3.28 10.92
N ARG A 62 2.31 -2.76 11.31
CA ARG A 62 3.11 -1.82 10.51
C ARG A 62 4.45 -2.34 10.04
N THR A 63 5.03 -3.32 10.74
CA THR A 63 6.40 -3.77 10.48
C THR A 63 6.49 -5.29 10.41
N LEU A 64 7.38 -5.77 9.55
CA LEU A 64 7.82 -7.15 9.53
C LEU A 64 9.14 -7.24 10.31
N GLY A 65 9.13 -8.05 11.35
CA GLY A 65 10.29 -8.29 12.19
C GLY A 65 11.19 -9.40 11.66
N VAL A 66 12.35 -9.57 12.29
CA VAL A 66 13.32 -10.62 11.90
C VAL A 66 12.74 -12.03 12.04
N GLU A 67 11.86 -12.28 13.02
CA GLU A 67 11.24 -13.60 13.21
C GLU A 67 10.24 -13.93 12.09
N ASP A 68 9.51 -12.93 11.58
CA ASP A 68 8.63 -13.11 10.42
C ASP A 68 9.46 -13.54 9.21
N ILE A 69 10.60 -12.88 8.98
CA ILE A 69 11.51 -13.22 7.88
C ILE A 69 12.18 -14.58 8.10
N ARG A 70 12.61 -14.93 9.32
CA ARG A 70 13.19 -16.24 9.62
C ARG A 70 12.21 -17.38 9.36
N THR A 71 10.94 -17.18 9.70
CA THR A 71 9.88 -18.16 9.41
C THR A 71 9.77 -18.40 7.90
N VAL A 72 9.83 -17.32 7.11
CA VAL A 72 9.84 -17.41 5.65
C VAL A 72 11.07 -18.16 5.15
N ILE A 73 12.28 -17.78 5.60
CA ILE A 73 13.55 -18.39 5.19
C ILE A 73 13.60 -19.87 5.54
N THR A 74 13.15 -20.27 6.73
CA THR A 74 13.13 -21.67 7.16
C THR A 74 12.19 -22.50 6.27
N GLN A 75 11.09 -21.93 5.86
CA GLN A 75 10.15 -22.59 4.95
C GLN A 75 10.62 -22.58 3.49
N ASP A 76 11.41 -21.56 3.12
CA ASP A 76 11.96 -21.43 1.76
C ASP A 76 12.97 -22.52 1.43
N ASN A 77 13.71 -23.00 2.42
CA ASN A 77 14.64 -24.14 2.26
C ASN A 77 13.95 -25.47 1.91
N LEU A 78 12.62 -25.51 1.93
CA LEU A 78 11.83 -26.66 1.49
C LEU A 78 11.50 -26.54 0.01
N SER A 79 11.60 -27.64 -0.74
CA SER A 79 11.12 -27.71 -2.12
C SER A 79 9.63 -27.40 -2.21
N PRO A 80 9.15 -26.85 -3.33
CA PRO A 80 7.71 -26.71 -3.57
C PRO A 80 7.01 -28.07 -3.42
N ILE A 81 5.76 -28.05 -2.96
CA ILE A 81 4.96 -29.28 -2.74
C ILE A 81 4.41 -29.77 -4.08
N GLU A 82 3.82 -28.89 -4.86
CA GLU A 82 3.17 -29.22 -6.14
C GLU A 82 3.60 -28.26 -7.27
N GLY A 83 3.91 -27.00 -6.94
CA GLY A 83 4.26 -25.97 -7.90
C GLY A 83 5.67 -26.11 -8.47
N ARG A 84 5.95 -25.36 -9.53
CA ARG A 84 7.32 -25.21 -10.07
C ARG A 84 8.18 -24.35 -9.16
N TYR A 85 7.57 -23.37 -8.52
CA TYR A 85 8.19 -22.40 -7.64
C TYR A 85 7.42 -22.28 -6.34
N LYS A 86 8.16 -21.95 -5.27
CA LYS A 86 7.62 -21.48 -4.02
C LYS A 86 7.67 -19.97 -4.03
N VAL A 87 6.52 -19.33 -3.93
CA VAL A 87 6.39 -17.88 -4.05
C VAL A 87 6.08 -17.27 -2.71
N VAL A 88 6.88 -16.29 -2.30
CA VAL A 88 6.68 -15.53 -1.08
C VAL A 88 6.35 -14.09 -1.44
N ILE A 89 5.19 -13.62 -0.96
CA ILE A 89 4.69 -12.27 -1.20
C ILE A 89 4.82 -11.45 0.08
N PHE A 90 5.60 -10.37 0.02
CA PHE A 90 5.71 -9.39 1.10
C PHE A 90 4.70 -8.27 0.85
N PRO A 91 3.73 -8.08 1.74
CA PRO A 91 2.64 -7.11 1.53
C PRO A 91 3.15 -5.66 1.52
N PRO A 92 2.50 -4.75 0.78
CA PRO A 92 2.99 -3.38 0.57
C PRO A 92 2.83 -2.47 1.80
N LEU A 93 2.01 -2.87 2.77
CA LEU A 93 1.63 -2.04 3.92
C LEU A 93 2.59 -2.16 5.10
N LYS A 94 3.59 -3.04 5.02
CA LYS A 94 4.49 -3.31 6.14
C LYS A 94 5.92 -2.93 5.77
N SER A 95 6.53 -2.08 6.61
CA SER A 95 7.96 -1.81 6.52
C SER A 95 8.77 -2.94 7.17
N LEU A 96 9.98 -3.17 6.68
CA LEU A 96 10.92 -4.11 7.29
C LEU A 96 11.72 -3.43 8.39
N THR A 97 11.97 -4.11 9.52
CA THR A 97 12.99 -3.66 10.46
C THR A 97 14.38 -3.81 9.83
N GLU A 98 15.39 -3.14 10.38
CA GLU A 98 16.76 -3.23 9.86
C GLU A 98 17.29 -4.66 9.89
N GLU A 99 17.05 -5.39 10.99
CA GLU A 99 17.45 -6.79 11.14
C GLU A 99 16.69 -7.70 10.16
N ALA A 100 15.39 -7.45 9.96
CA ALA A 100 14.56 -8.17 8.99
C ALA A 100 15.06 -7.96 7.56
N SER A 101 15.41 -6.72 7.23
CA SER A 101 15.95 -6.36 5.92
C SER A 101 17.29 -7.04 5.66
N ASN A 102 18.19 -7.05 6.64
CA ASN A 102 19.49 -7.73 6.52
C ASN A 102 19.34 -9.26 6.37
N ALA A 103 18.36 -9.86 7.06
CA ALA A 103 18.06 -11.28 6.90
C ALA A 103 17.50 -11.58 5.49
N LEU A 104 16.60 -10.74 5.01
CA LEU A 104 16.02 -10.89 3.66
C LEU A 104 17.05 -10.69 2.56
N LEU A 105 17.98 -9.72 2.72
CA LEU A 105 19.04 -9.49 1.74
C LEU A 105 19.90 -10.74 1.51
N LYS A 106 20.31 -11.44 2.58
CA LYS A 106 21.05 -12.70 2.47
C LYS A 106 20.29 -13.75 1.67
N THR A 107 18.99 -13.86 1.90
CA THR A 107 18.14 -14.83 1.20
C THR A 107 17.96 -14.46 -0.28
N ILE A 108 17.88 -13.17 -0.60
CA ILE A 108 17.79 -12.70 -2.00
C ILE A 108 19.13 -12.89 -2.74
N GLU A 109 20.26 -12.77 -2.02
CA GLU A 109 21.60 -12.99 -2.61
C GLU A 109 21.89 -14.46 -2.89
N GLU A 110 21.40 -15.36 -2.03
CA GLU A 110 21.61 -16.82 -2.15
C GLU A 110 20.26 -17.55 -2.16
N PRO A 111 19.40 -17.29 -3.16
CA PRO A 111 18.06 -17.88 -3.21
C PRO A 111 18.13 -19.37 -3.51
N SER A 112 17.13 -20.13 -3.03
CA SER A 112 16.93 -21.47 -3.53
C SER A 112 16.55 -21.43 -5.02
N LYS A 113 16.85 -22.51 -5.76
CA LYS A 113 16.58 -22.56 -7.22
C LYS A 113 15.09 -22.49 -7.57
N THR A 114 14.25 -22.76 -6.59
CA THR A 114 12.79 -22.84 -6.77
C THR A 114 12.03 -21.75 -6.01
N SER A 115 12.74 -20.79 -5.39
CA SER A 115 12.11 -19.71 -4.64
C SER A 115 11.98 -18.44 -5.45
N VAL A 116 10.85 -17.77 -5.29
CA VAL A 116 10.57 -16.47 -5.90
C VAL A 116 10.02 -15.54 -4.83
N PHE A 117 10.63 -14.37 -4.69
CA PHE A 117 10.23 -13.34 -3.74
C PHE A 117 9.56 -12.18 -4.46
N LEU A 118 8.33 -11.85 -4.08
CA LEU A 118 7.58 -10.70 -4.57
C LEU A 118 7.48 -9.67 -3.44
N ILE A 119 8.26 -8.61 -3.52
CA ILE A 119 8.26 -7.52 -2.55
C ILE A 119 7.38 -6.41 -3.12
N LEU A 120 6.28 -6.12 -2.44
CA LEU A 120 5.31 -5.14 -2.88
C LEU A 120 5.56 -3.79 -2.20
N SER A 121 5.50 -2.71 -2.94
CA SER A 121 5.64 -1.36 -2.43
C SER A 121 4.63 -0.43 -3.07
N THR A 122 3.93 0.36 -2.25
CA THR A 122 3.07 1.45 -2.70
C THR A 122 3.76 2.77 -2.43
N GLY A 123 3.55 3.73 -3.30
CA GLY A 123 4.07 5.06 -3.14
C GLY A 123 4.71 5.60 -4.41
N ASN A 124 4.87 6.89 -4.46
CA ASN A 124 5.48 7.57 -5.58
C ASN A 124 6.93 7.13 -5.73
N PHE A 125 7.23 6.37 -6.77
CA PHE A 125 8.59 6.00 -7.20
C PHE A 125 9.55 7.21 -7.26
N TRP A 126 8.99 8.41 -7.35
CA TRP A 126 9.66 9.69 -7.53
C TRP A 126 9.77 10.54 -6.26
N SER A 127 9.18 10.13 -5.13
CA SER A 127 9.37 10.87 -3.87
C SER A 127 10.81 10.63 -3.37
N HIS A 128 11.71 11.44 -3.87
CA HIS A 128 13.04 11.62 -3.34
C HIS A 128 12.97 12.53 -2.10
N SER A 129 12.23 12.15 -1.08
CA SER A 129 12.40 12.78 0.23
C SER A 129 13.75 12.32 0.79
N ARG A 130 14.64 13.28 1.01
CA ARG A 130 16.03 13.05 1.42
C ARG A 130 16.19 12.54 2.86
N ASP A 131 15.09 12.34 3.59
CA ASP A 131 15.10 12.06 5.03
C ASP A 131 14.66 10.64 5.44
N ASP A 132 14.45 9.72 4.50
CA ASP A 132 13.99 8.39 4.86
C ASP A 132 15.15 7.42 5.06
N SER A 133 15.51 7.20 6.33
CA SER A 133 16.28 6.02 6.76
C SER A 133 15.65 4.71 6.23
N ASN A 134 14.33 4.67 6.03
CA ASN A 134 13.60 3.59 5.36
C ASN A 134 13.95 3.46 3.87
N ASN A 135 14.30 4.53 3.16
CA ASN A 135 14.72 4.50 1.77
C ASN A 135 16.07 3.82 1.54
N MET A 136 16.96 3.80 2.54
CA MET A 136 18.25 3.12 2.43
C MET A 136 18.09 1.60 2.37
N ILE A 137 17.17 1.05 3.15
CA ILE A 137 16.83 -0.39 3.15
C ILE A 137 16.22 -0.80 1.81
N LEU A 138 15.29 -0.01 1.31
CA LEU A 138 14.69 -0.21 0.00
C LEU A 138 15.71 -0.11 -1.14
N SER A 139 16.73 0.75 -1.04
CA SER A 139 17.77 0.89 -2.07
C SER A 139 18.65 -0.36 -2.17
N THR A 140 19.01 -0.98 -1.06
CA THR A 140 19.80 -2.22 -1.03
C THR A 140 19.01 -3.42 -1.57
N ILE A 141 17.74 -3.54 -1.19
CA ILE A 141 16.83 -4.55 -1.74
C ILE A 141 16.58 -4.30 -3.23
N LYS A 142 16.32 -3.03 -3.59
CA LYS A 142 16.07 -2.62 -4.98
C LYS A 142 17.21 -3.01 -5.92
N SER A 143 18.46 -2.88 -5.49
CA SER A 143 19.63 -3.22 -6.32
C SER A 143 19.74 -4.73 -6.63
N ARG A 144 19.05 -5.59 -5.87
CA ARG A 144 19.08 -7.05 -6.00
C ARG A 144 17.80 -7.64 -6.58
N CYS A 145 16.76 -6.82 -6.72
CA CYS A 145 15.48 -7.22 -7.26
C CYS A 145 15.28 -6.69 -8.67
N ARG A 146 14.53 -7.43 -9.47
CA ARG A 146 14.01 -6.90 -10.73
C ARG A 146 12.83 -5.99 -10.40
N THR A 147 13.00 -4.70 -10.65
CA THR A 147 11.98 -3.69 -10.34
C THR A 147 10.98 -3.58 -11.47
N ILE A 148 9.69 -3.72 -11.17
CA ILE A 148 8.59 -3.62 -12.12
C ILE A 148 7.54 -2.66 -11.59
N PHE A 149 7.18 -1.67 -12.41
CA PHE A 149 6.01 -0.85 -12.15
C PHE A 149 4.78 -1.56 -12.71
N VAL A 150 3.84 -1.85 -11.82
CA VAL A 150 2.55 -2.45 -12.16
C VAL A 150 1.58 -1.30 -12.36
N ASP A 151 1.43 -0.91 -13.62
CA ASP A 151 0.46 0.10 -14.01
C ASP A 151 -0.95 -0.45 -13.78
N THR A 152 -1.72 0.25 -12.99
CA THR A 152 -3.12 -0.07 -12.81
C THR A 152 -3.91 0.76 -13.79
N ASP A 153 -4.37 0.15 -14.88
CA ASP A 153 -5.27 0.73 -15.89
C ASP A 153 -6.64 1.17 -15.29
N LYS A 154 -6.66 1.50 -14.02
CA LYS A 154 -7.86 2.07 -13.42
C LYS A 154 -7.90 3.56 -13.74
N ASP A 155 -8.78 3.92 -14.63
CA ASP A 155 -9.52 5.18 -14.51
C ASP A 155 -10.18 5.19 -13.12
N ILE A 156 -9.42 5.55 -12.09
CA ILE A 156 -9.97 5.76 -10.75
C ILE A 156 -10.93 6.95 -10.90
N LYS A 157 -12.19 6.62 -11.05
CA LYS A 157 -13.25 7.63 -11.07
C LYS A 157 -13.51 8.01 -9.62
N PHE A 158 -13.11 9.20 -9.22
CA PHE A 158 -13.43 9.75 -7.91
C PHE A 158 -14.88 10.25 -7.95
N ASN A 159 -15.84 9.33 -7.82
CA ASN A 159 -17.27 9.66 -7.78
C ASN A 159 -17.73 10.05 -6.38
N TYR A 160 -16.84 9.99 -5.39
CA TYR A 160 -17.14 10.20 -3.97
C TYR A 160 -18.30 9.32 -3.48
N SER A 161 -18.35 8.08 -3.97
CA SER A 161 -19.26 7.05 -3.48
C SER A 161 -18.60 6.18 -2.41
N ASP A 162 -19.41 5.59 -1.53
CA ASP A 162 -18.92 4.66 -0.51
C ASP A 162 -18.13 3.51 -1.16
N GLU A 163 -18.59 2.99 -2.28
CA GLU A 163 -17.97 1.89 -3.02
C GLU A 163 -16.58 2.25 -3.55
N ASP A 164 -16.46 3.42 -4.19
CA ASP A 164 -15.17 3.91 -4.70
C ASP A 164 -14.17 4.14 -3.56
N PHE A 165 -14.64 4.65 -2.43
CA PHE A 165 -13.79 4.94 -1.28
C PHE A 165 -13.37 3.65 -0.56
N ILE A 166 -14.26 2.68 -0.39
CA ILE A 166 -13.95 1.34 0.13
C ILE A 166 -12.93 0.66 -0.78
N ASP A 167 -13.11 0.74 -2.08
CA ASP A 167 -12.17 0.20 -3.07
C ASP A 167 -10.80 0.89 -3.01
N PHE A 168 -10.77 2.16 -2.65
CA PHE A 168 -9.54 2.93 -2.46
C PHE A 168 -8.86 2.61 -1.14
N LEU A 169 -9.61 2.42 -0.05
CA LEU A 169 -9.07 2.16 1.29
C LEU A 169 -8.27 0.86 1.37
N ASP A 170 -8.52 -0.09 0.47
CA ASP A 170 -7.82 -1.38 0.38
C ASP A 170 -7.83 -2.24 1.65
N PHE A 171 -8.73 -1.94 2.58
CA PHE A 171 -8.96 -2.76 3.76
C PHE A 171 -10.03 -3.79 3.45
N GLU A 172 -9.84 -5.03 3.88
CA GLU A 172 -10.92 -5.99 3.98
C GLU A 172 -11.89 -5.50 5.06
N ILE A 173 -12.76 -4.58 4.70
CA ILE A 173 -13.92 -4.23 5.50
C ILE A 173 -14.89 -5.40 5.32
N VAL A 174 -14.71 -6.39 6.18
CA VAL A 174 -15.61 -7.51 6.28
C VAL A 174 -16.96 -6.93 6.69
N ASP A 175 -17.94 -7.03 5.82
CA ASP A 175 -19.37 -6.75 6.01
C ASP A 175 -19.97 -5.48 5.43
N GLY A 176 -19.30 -4.62 4.70
CA GLY A 176 -19.96 -3.62 3.82
C GLY A 176 -21.04 -2.71 4.44
N LYS A 177 -21.17 -2.68 5.77
CA LYS A 177 -22.26 -2.01 6.49
C LYS A 177 -21.94 -0.58 6.91
N GLN A 178 -20.68 -0.17 6.81
CA GLN A 178 -20.29 1.15 7.27
C GLN A 178 -20.36 2.14 6.13
N SER A 179 -21.06 3.23 6.37
CA SER A 179 -21.17 4.32 5.43
C SER A 179 -20.05 5.33 5.65
N PHE A 180 -19.27 5.58 4.60
CA PHE A 180 -18.27 6.65 4.55
C PHE A 180 -18.83 7.96 4.02
N LYS A 181 -20.13 8.01 3.75
CA LYS A 181 -20.79 9.16 3.11
C LYS A 181 -20.45 10.49 3.76
N LYS A 182 -20.45 10.57 5.09
CA LYS A 182 -20.14 11.81 5.81
C LYS A 182 -18.68 12.23 5.65
N ILE A 183 -17.76 11.25 5.62
CA ILE A 183 -16.34 11.49 5.35
C ILE A 183 -16.19 12.02 3.93
N LEU A 184 -16.82 11.37 2.95
CA LEU A 184 -16.76 11.78 1.55
C LEU A 184 -17.38 13.15 1.32
N ASP A 185 -18.48 13.47 1.99
CA ASP A 185 -19.09 14.81 1.94
C ASP A 185 -18.10 15.86 2.39
N ILE A 186 -17.36 15.62 3.50
CA ILE A 186 -16.32 16.51 4.01
C ILE A 186 -15.19 16.65 3.01
N LEU A 187 -14.69 15.55 2.45
CA LEU A 187 -13.61 15.55 1.46
C LEU A 187 -14.02 16.30 0.18
N THR A 188 -15.27 16.20 -0.23
CA THR A 188 -15.78 16.93 -1.39
C THR A 188 -15.85 18.44 -1.14
N ILE A 189 -16.28 18.85 0.03
CA ILE A 189 -16.35 20.27 0.44
C ILE A 189 -14.94 20.86 0.55
N GLN A 190 -13.99 20.14 1.10
CA GLN A 190 -12.61 20.59 1.30
C GLN A 190 -11.87 20.88 0.00
N LYS A 191 -12.31 20.44 -1.16
CA LYS A 191 -11.78 20.91 -2.44
C LYS A 191 -11.84 22.45 -2.59
N LYS A 192 -12.72 23.13 -1.86
CA LYS A 192 -12.90 24.57 -1.97
C LYS A 192 -12.43 25.37 -0.74
N GLU A 193 -12.40 24.78 0.45
CA GLU A 193 -12.28 25.52 1.71
C GLU A 193 -11.44 24.76 2.77
N LEU A 194 -10.25 24.31 2.43
CA LEU A 194 -9.39 23.60 3.38
C LEU A 194 -8.85 24.43 4.52
N SER A 195 -8.93 25.74 4.38
CA SER A 195 -8.63 26.69 5.46
C SER A 195 -9.62 26.63 6.63
N ASN A 196 -10.71 25.84 6.53
CA ASN A 196 -11.70 25.79 7.58
C ASN A 196 -11.34 24.76 8.66
N LEU A 197 -10.89 25.24 9.81
CA LEU A 197 -10.55 24.44 10.99
C LEU A 197 -11.70 23.50 11.43
N ILE A 198 -12.95 23.95 11.23
CA ILE A 198 -14.16 23.19 11.58
C ILE A 198 -14.25 21.92 10.74
N HIS A 199 -13.91 21.97 9.45
CA HIS A 199 -13.91 20.81 8.57
C HIS A 199 -12.80 19.81 8.93
N SER A 200 -11.64 20.27 9.36
CA SER A 200 -10.55 19.40 9.83
C SER A 200 -10.96 18.62 11.07
N PHE A 201 -11.61 19.30 12.04
CA PHE A 201 -12.17 18.63 13.22
C PHE A 201 -13.34 17.69 12.88
N ALA A 202 -14.19 18.07 11.92
CA ALA A 202 -15.28 17.24 11.46
C ALA A 202 -14.76 15.93 10.84
N LEU A 203 -13.73 16.01 10.00
CA LEU A 203 -13.08 14.83 9.40
C LEU A 203 -12.56 13.87 10.48
N VAL A 204 -11.82 14.38 11.46
CA VAL A 204 -11.29 13.56 12.57
C VAL A 204 -12.41 12.88 13.35
N ASN A 205 -13.49 13.62 13.64
CA ASN A 205 -14.61 13.10 14.42
C ASN A 205 -15.39 12.02 13.64
N GLU A 206 -15.63 12.20 12.33
CA GLU A 206 -16.32 11.18 11.53
C GLU A 206 -15.43 9.95 11.34
N CYS A 207 -14.14 10.11 11.10
CA CYS A 207 -13.20 8.99 11.05
C CYS A 207 -13.15 8.22 12.38
N LYS A 208 -13.19 8.94 13.52
CA LYS A 208 -13.23 8.30 14.84
C LYS A 208 -14.48 7.46 15.03
N LYS A 209 -15.66 7.97 14.66
CA LYS A 209 -16.92 7.19 14.73
C LYS A 209 -16.84 5.93 13.89
N VAL A 210 -16.29 6.02 12.68
CA VAL A 210 -16.11 4.83 11.83
C VAL A 210 -15.21 3.81 12.52
N ILE A 211 -14.10 4.25 13.14
CA ILE A 211 -13.20 3.34 13.86
C ILE A 211 -13.88 2.73 15.09
N ASP A 212 -14.63 3.54 15.85
CA ASP A 212 -15.34 3.07 17.06
C ASP A 212 -16.47 2.05 16.72
N ASP A 213 -16.99 2.10 15.49
CA ASP A 213 -18.03 1.18 14.99
C ASP A 213 -17.45 -0.09 14.30
N LEU A 214 -16.10 -0.19 14.15
CA LEU A 214 -15.46 -1.37 13.58
C LEU A 214 -15.28 -2.48 14.61
N ASP A 215 -15.38 -3.72 14.16
CA ASP A 215 -15.06 -4.89 14.99
C ASP A 215 -13.56 -4.90 15.37
N ASP A 216 -13.25 -5.43 16.56
CA ASP A 216 -11.88 -5.52 17.11
C ASP A 216 -10.88 -6.25 16.19
N ASN A 217 -11.37 -7.00 15.21
CA ASN A 217 -10.55 -7.74 14.24
C ASN A 217 -10.04 -6.87 13.09
N VAL A 218 -10.50 -5.63 12.97
CA VAL A 218 -10.09 -4.72 11.88
C VAL A 218 -8.91 -3.88 12.32
N SER A 219 -7.78 -4.02 11.64
CA SER A 219 -6.52 -3.33 11.96
C SER A 219 -6.47 -1.86 11.51
N LEU A 220 -7.62 -1.22 11.29
CA LEU A 220 -7.70 0.17 10.87
C LEU A 220 -7.53 1.11 12.05
N THR A 221 -6.49 1.94 12.02
CA THR A 221 -6.27 2.99 13.03
C THR A 221 -6.84 4.31 12.57
N LEU A 222 -7.16 5.21 13.53
CA LEU A 222 -7.61 6.56 13.20
C LEU A 222 -6.60 7.31 12.31
N SER A 223 -5.32 7.18 12.61
CA SER A 223 -4.26 7.82 11.82
C SER A 223 -4.20 7.27 10.40
N SER A 224 -4.30 5.95 10.22
CA SER A 224 -4.28 5.33 8.89
C SER A 224 -5.51 5.69 8.08
N LEU A 225 -6.70 5.72 8.68
CA LEU A 225 -7.91 6.15 7.97
C LEU A 225 -7.82 7.62 7.53
N ILE A 226 -7.33 8.51 8.39
CA ILE A 226 -7.17 9.93 8.03
C ILE A 226 -6.12 10.09 6.92
N VAL A 227 -4.99 9.38 6.97
CA VAL A 227 -4.01 9.39 5.88
C VAL A 227 -4.64 8.94 4.57
N SER A 228 -5.40 7.86 4.57
CA SER A 228 -6.13 7.39 3.38
C SER A 228 -7.15 8.41 2.86
N CYS A 229 -7.85 9.13 3.76
CA CYS A 229 -8.72 10.22 3.36
C CYS A 229 -7.98 11.36 2.64
N LEU A 230 -6.82 11.75 3.18
CA LEU A 230 -5.97 12.78 2.59
C LEU A 230 -5.36 12.32 1.26
N GLU A 231 -4.95 11.07 1.16
CA GLU A 231 -4.45 10.47 -0.07
C GLU A 231 -5.54 10.41 -1.14
N TYR A 232 -6.76 10.01 -0.79
CA TYR A 232 -7.93 10.03 -1.68
C TYR A 232 -8.18 11.44 -2.22
N LEU A 233 -8.15 12.44 -1.32
CA LEU A 233 -8.31 13.84 -1.69
C LEU A 233 -7.20 14.31 -2.65
N THR A 234 -5.93 14.04 -2.33
CA THR A 234 -4.78 14.42 -3.16
C THR A 234 -4.85 13.80 -4.53
N ASN A 235 -5.11 12.50 -4.62
CA ASN A 235 -5.28 11.79 -5.89
C ASN A 235 -6.45 12.34 -6.72
N SER A 236 -7.56 12.67 -6.06
CA SER A 236 -8.72 13.28 -6.74
C SER A 236 -8.42 14.66 -7.33
N ILE A 237 -7.45 15.39 -6.75
CA ILE A 237 -6.96 16.67 -7.26
C ILE A 237 -6.04 16.45 -8.45
N ILE A 238 -5.07 15.56 -8.33
CA ILE A 238 -4.02 15.31 -9.34
C ILE A 238 -4.60 14.79 -10.66
N ILE A 239 -5.65 13.97 -10.61
CA ILE A 239 -6.30 13.41 -11.81
C ILE A 239 -7.08 14.48 -12.61
N GLN A 240 -7.33 15.65 -12.05
CA GLN A 240 -7.99 16.73 -12.81
C GLN A 240 -7.07 17.28 -13.90
N GLN A 241 -7.55 17.30 -15.15
CA GLN A 241 -6.77 17.69 -16.33
C GLN A 241 -6.24 19.14 -16.33
N ASN A 242 -6.76 20.02 -15.44
CA ASN A 242 -6.35 21.42 -15.33
C ASN A 242 -6.13 21.77 -13.83
N ILE A 243 -4.98 21.40 -13.31
CA ILE A 243 -4.63 21.72 -11.92
C ILE A 243 -4.12 23.16 -11.85
N SER A 244 -4.78 24.02 -11.04
CA SER A 244 -4.26 25.36 -10.77
C SER A 244 -2.99 25.26 -9.89
N ARG A 245 -2.15 26.29 -9.95
CA ARG A 245 -0.95 26.37 -9.10
C ARG A 245 -1.30 26.26 -7.62
N GLU A 246 -2.37 26.90 -7.19
CA GLU A 246 -2.87 26.86 -5.80
C GLU A 246 -3.26 25.43 -5.38
N MET A 247 -3.93 24.70 -6.25
CA MET A 247 -4.29 23.30 -6.01
C MET A 247 -3.07 22.38 -5.92
N TYR A 248 -2.05 22.64 -6.73
CA TYR A 248 -0.79 21.90 -6.64
C TYR A 248 -0.05 22.18 -5.32
N GLU A 249 0.11 23.47 -4.97
CA GLU A 249 0.74 23.87 -3.71
C GLU A 249 -0.02 23.29 -2.49
N PHE A 250 -1.34 23.22 -2.61
CA PHE A 250 -2.18 22.58 -1.61
C PHE A 250 -1.91 21.06 -1.53
N ALA A 251 -1.88 20.35 -2.64
CA ALA A 251 -1.60 18.90 -2.65
C ALA A 251 -0.24 18.59 -2.00
N VAL A 252 0.78 19.42 -2.25
CA VAL A 252 2.10 19.28 -1.60
C VAL A 252 2.01 19.42 -0.09
N LYS A 253 1.23 20.40 0.42
CA LYS A 253 1.04 20.57 1.86
C LYS A 253 0.29 19.39 2.49
N VAL A 254 -0.68 18.83 1.78
CA VAL A 254 -1.38 17.62 2.22
C VAL A 254 -0.44 16.42 2.30
N GLU A 255 0.49 16.26 1.34
CA GLU A 255 1.51 15.20 1.40
C GLU A 255 2.42 15.34 2.63
N ILE A 256 2.83 16.57 2.97
CA ILE A 256 3.60 16.82 4.19
C ILE A 256 2.78 16.43 5.43
N ALA A 257 1.52 16.84 5.48
CA ALA A 257 0.62 16.48 6.58
C ALA A 257 0.45 14.95 6.72
N MET A 258 0.33 14.21 5.62
CA MET A 258 0.28 12.74 5.64
C MET A 258 1.57 12.13 6.21
N ALA A 259 2.74 12.66 5.82
CA ALA A 259 4.03 12.23 6.36
C ALA A 259 4.13 12.47 7.87
N ASP A 260 3.70 13.64 8.35
CA ASP A 260 3.68 13.99 9.76
C ASP A 260 2.78 13.06 10.59
N ILE A 261 1.56 12.77 10.11
CA ILE A 261 0.65 11.82 10.76
C ILE A 261 1.27 10.42 10.77
N SER A 262 1.88 10.00 9.67
CA SER A 262 2.52 8.68 9.54
C SER A 262 3.73 8.55 10.47
N SER A 263 4.43 9.66 10.77
CA SER A 263 5.53 9.70 11.74
C SER A 263 5.08 9.59 13.21
N GLY A 264 3.75 9.63 13.46
CA GLY A 264 3.16 9.51 14.79
C GLY A 264 2.64 10.80 15.40
N MET A 265 2.63 11.91 14.65
CA MET A 265 1.99 13.13 15.12
C MET A 265 0.47 12.96 15.21
N ARG A 266 -0.13 13.65 16.17
CA ARG A 266 -1.59 13.60 16.36
C ARG A 266 -2.33 14.23 15.18
N PRO A 267 -3.24 13.51 14.51
CA PRO A 267 -3.94 14.02 13.32
C PRO A 267 -4.62 15.39 13.54
N GLN A 268 -5.23 15.61 14.72
CA GLN A 268 -5.87 16.89 15.02
C GLN A 268 -4.89 18.08 14.95
N VAL A 269 -3.66 17.90 15.44
CA VAL A 269 -2.65 18.95 15.44
C VAL A 269 -2.18 19.22 14.02
N VAL A 270 -1.88 18.16 13.27
CA VAL A 270 -1.40 18.28 11.89
C VAL A 270 -2.44 18.93 10.99
N LEU A 271 -3.69 18.49 11.06
CA LEU A 271 -4.78 19.06 10.26
C LEU A 271 -5.10 20.52 10.66
N SER A 272 -4.94 20.86 11.95
CA SER A 272 -5.08 22.25 12.39
C SER A 272 -3.98 23.13 11.81
N ASN A 273 -2.73 22.67 11.79
CA ASN A 273 -1.62 23.40 11.18
C ASN A 273 -1.83 23.55 9.67
N LEU A 274 -2.22 22.46 8.99
CA LEU A 274 -2.52 22.47 7.56
C LEU A 274 -3.59 23.54 7.23
N SER A 275 -4.65 23.65 8.02
CA SER A 275 -5.70 24.64 7.79
C SER A 275 -5.23 26.08 8.01
N LEU A 276 -4.29 26.32 8.91
CA LEU A 276 -3.68 27.65 9.14
C LEU A 276 -2.71 28.05 8.01
N GLU A 277 -2.01 27.10 7.42
CA GLU A 277 -1.07 27.36 6.33
C GLU A 277 -1.75 27.61 4.98
N VAL A 278 -3.00 27.22 4.85
CA VAL A 278 -3.79 27.34 3.60
C VAL A 278 -4.71 28.59 3.65
N SER A 279 -4.96 29.14 4.84
CA SER A 279 -5.70 30.41 5.02
C SER A 279 -4.84 31.62 4.74
#